data_c9353a9673f6cb9994de03ed196d099c
#
_entry.id   c9353a9673f6cb9994de03ed196d099c
#
_cell.length_a   1.000
_cell.length_b   1.000
_cell.length_c   1.000
_cell.angle_alpha   90.00
_cell.angle_beta   90.00
_cell.angle_gamma   90.00
#
_symmetry.space_group_name_H-M   'P 1'
#
loop_
_entity.id
_entity.type
_entity.pdbx_description
1 polymer ?
#
loop_
_entity_poly.entity_id
_entity_poly.type
_entity_poly.pdbx_seq_one_letter_code
_entity_poly.pdbx_strand_id
1 'polypeptide(L)'
;DAAADRILLVRGGRYARIDVTAAFTGGVPADPQLAAGDRILVPSAGCFQPLLVRPSSVTAPGIRVYMSNLSRPASHNAASAIGKESTSLPYGTRFLQGLVSANCVGGSAMNGARQAVLISRNPQNQRSVVIARAIEALVRDADRDASNPYLMPGDAIACYDSGAMTIVDAFGVIGNALVPAALISGLSQ
;
A
#
# COMPACT_ATOMS: atom_id res chain seq x y z
N ASP A 1 -11.15 -0.16 4.93
CA ASP A 1 -12.48 -0.77 4.80
C ASP A 1 -13.55 -0.12 5.72
N ALA A 2 -13.36 1.13 6.14
CA ALA A 2 -14.36 1.86 6.91
C ALA A 2 -15.61 2.14 6.05
N ALA A 3 -16.80 1.93 6.62
CA ALA A 3 -18.06 2.27 5.96
C ALA A 3 -18.34 3.77 6.13
N ALA A 4 -17.78 4.59 5.24
CA ALA A 4 -17.88 6.05 5.30
C ALA A 4 -19.31 6.57 5.16
N ASP A 5 -20.20 5.78 4.60
CA ASP A 5 -21.63 6.06 4.43
C ASP A 5 -22.46 5.77 5.70
N ARG A 6 -21.90 5.11 6.71
CA ARG A 6 -22.63 4.55 7.86
C ARG A 6 -21.95 4.79 9.21
N ILE A 7 -21.27 5.89 9.36
CA ILE A 7 -20.72 6.30 10.67
C ILE A 7 -21.86 6.60 11.62
N LEU A 8 -21.75 6.15 12.86
CA LEU A 8 -22.75 6.39 13.88
C LEU A 8 -22.20 7.34 14.96
N LEU A 9 -22.91 8.43 15.19
CA LEU A 9 -22.72 9.29 16.35
C LEU A 9 -23.69 8.88 17.43
N VAL A 10 -23.19 8.50 18.58
CA VAL A 10 -23.98 8.09 19.74
C VAL A 10 -23.91 9.17 20.81
N ARG A 11 -25.05 9.71 21.21
CA ARG A 11 -25.21 10.76 22.22
C ARG A 11 -26.41 10.47 23.13
N GLY A 12 -26.21 10.41 24.42
CA GLY A 12 -27.30 10.22 25.38
C GLY A 12 -28.18 8.99 25.11
N GLY A 13 -27.59 7.88 24.68
CA GLY A 13 -28.31 6.64 24.34
C GLY A 13 -29.04 6.66 22.98
N ARG A 14 -29.00 7.76 22.26
CA ARG A 14 -29.53 7.87 20.89
C ARG A 14 -28.39 7.79 19.89
N TYR A 15 -28.68 7.38 18.66
CA TYR A 15 -27.70 7.39 17.59
C TYR A 15 -28.21 8.14 16.37
N ALA A 16 -27.29 8.80 15.67
CA ALA A 16 -27.52 9.40 14.36
C ALA A 16 -26.52 8.80 13.36
N ARG A 17 -26.99 8.50 12.16
CA ARG A 17 -26.12 8.08 11.06
C ARG A 17 -25.54 9.31 10.38
N ILE A 18 -24.24 9.27 10.12
CA ILE A 18 -23.49 10.31 9.42
C ILE A 18 -22.89 9.68 8.16
N ASP A 19 -23.12 10.29 7.02
CA ASP A 19 -22.50 9.96 5.77
C ASP A 19 -21.40 10.98 5.47
N VAL A 20 -20.15 10.52 5.42
CA VAL A 20 -18.99 11.37 5.10
C VAL A 20 -18.42 11.07 3.72
N THR A 21 -19.13 10.31 2.86
CA THR A 21 -18.63 9.96 1.51
C THR A 21 -18.35 11.20 0.66
N ALA A 22 -19.09 12.27 0.85
CA ALA A 22 -18.87 13.55 0.18
C ALA A 22 -17.46 14.12 0.45
N ALA A 23 -16.88 13.89 1.63
CA ALA A 23 -15.52 14.35 1.96
C ALA A 23 -14.45 13.70 1.06
N PHE A 24 -14.69 12.50 0.56
CA PHE A 24 -13.78 11.80 -0.35
C PHE A 24 -13.99 12.19 -1.81
N THR A 25 -15.16 12.70 -2.17
CA THR A 25 -15.54 13.01 -3.55
C THR A 25 -15.47 14.51 -3.89
N GLY A 26 -15.06 15.34 -2.94
CA GLY A 26 -14.94 16.80 -3.10
C GLY A 26 -16.26 17.55 -2.83
N GLY A 27 -17.26 16.87 -2.29
CA GLY A 27 -18.48 17.50 -1.78
C GLY A 27 -18.34 18.00 -0.34
N VAL A 28 -19.41 18.59 0.19
CA VAL A 28 -19.49 19.03 1.57
C VAL A 28 -20.07 17.87 2.40
N PRO A 29 -19.28 17.25 3.31
CA PRO A 29 -19.79 16.19 4.18
C PRO A 29 -20.70 16.74 5.26
N ALA A 30 -21.52 15.87 5.85
CA ALA A 30 -22.19 16.18 7.10
C ALA A 30 -21.14 16.39 8.20
N ASP A 31 -21.18 17.54 8.84
CA ASP A 31 -20.25 17.93 9.91
C ASP A 31 -21.02 18.29 11.19
N PRO A 32 -21.52 17.29 11.93
CA PRO A 32 -22.23 17.53 13.17
C PRO A 32 -21.26 18.01 14.26
N GLN A 33 -21.66 19.01 15.02
CA GLN A 33 -20.89 19.46 16.19
C GLN A 33 -20.81 18.34 17.22
N LEU A 34 -19.61 18.01 17.65
CA LEU A 34 -19.36 17.03 18.70
C LEU A 34 -19.44 17.68 20.08
N ALA A 35 -19.95 16.94 21.06
CA ALA A 35 -20.04 17.33 22.47
C ALA A 35 -19.28 16.32 23.35
N ALA A 36 -18.95 16.75 24.56
CA ALA A 36 -18.34 15.86 25.54
C ALA A 36 -19.28 14.67 25.84
N GLY A 37 -18.72 13.47 25.82
CA GLY A 37 -19.45 12.21 26.02
C GLY A 37 -20.01 11.58 24.75
N ASP A 38 -19.85 12.22 23.59
CA ASP A 38 -20.19 11.60 22.32
C ASP A 38 -19.27 10.41 22.02
N ARG A 39 -19.83 9.42 21.35
CA ARG A 39 -19.09 8.24 20.85
C ARG A 39 -19.29 8.13 19.35
N ILE A 40 -18.19 8.00 18.63
CA ILE A 40 -18.20 7.77 17.18
C ILE A 40 -17.89 6.30 16.93
N LEU A 41 -18.77 5.62 16.23
CA LEU A 41 -18.59 4.25 15.79
C LEU A 41 -18.44 4.23 14.29
N VAL A 42 -17.32 3.70 13.82
CA VAL A 42 -17.02 3.55 12.39
C VAL A 42 -17.07 2.07 12.04
N PRO A 43 -18.18 1.59 11.47
CA PRO A 43 -18.29 0.19 11.09
C PRO A 43 -17.35 -0.16 9.93
N SER A 44 -17.00 -1.44 9.81
CA SER A 44 -16.34 -1.95 8.63
C SER A 44 -17.34 -2.13 7.48
N ALA A 45 -16.90 -1.81 6.26
CA ALA A 45 -17.65 -2.14 5.04
C ALA A 45 -17.50 -3.62 4.65
N GLY A 46 -16.55 -4.35 5.29
CA GLY A 46 -16.26 -5.74 4.98
C GLY A 46 -15.54 -5.97 3.66
N CYS A 47 -15.32 -4.92 2.87
CA CYS A 47 -14.62 -4.99 1.58
C CYS A 47 -13.76 -3.74 1.35
N PHE A 48 -12.79 -3.89 0.46
CA PHE A 48 -11.98 -2.77 0.00
C PHE A 48 -12.83 -1.84 -0.89
N GLN A 49 -12.73 -0.53 -0.65
CA GLN A 49 -13.50 0.49 -1.37
C GLN A 49 -12.56 1.37 -2.22
N PRO A 50 -12.28 1.00 -3.49
CA PRO A 50 -11.31 1.71 -4.34
C PRO A 50 -11.66 3.18 -4.55
N LEU A 51 -12.93 3.52 -4.57
CA LEU A 51 -13.40 4.89 -4.78
C LEU A 51 -13.02 5.86 -3.66
N LEU A 52 -12.74 5.34 -2.45
CA LEU A 52 -12.33 6.13 -1.30
C LEU A 52 -10.81 6.25 -1.19
N VAL A 53 -10.04 5.50 -2.00
CA VAL A 53 -8.57 5.51 -1.97
C VAL A 53 -8.06 6.60 -2.89
N ARG A 54 -8.17 7.83 -2.44
CA ARG A 54 -7.68 9.03 -3.15
C ARG A 54 -7.34 10.14 -2.16
N PRO A 55 -6.52 11.13 -2.55
CA PRO A 55 -6.33 12.33 -1.75
C PRO A 55 -7.66 13.05 -1.53
N SER A 56 -7.93 13.42 -0.28
CA SER A 56 -9.15 14.12 0.11
C SER A 56 -8.90 14.94 1.38
N SER A 57 -9.88 15.72 1.82
CA SER A 57 -9.80 16.49 3.07
C SER A 57 -9.68 15.63 4.33
N VAL A 58 -10.09 14.36 4.24
CA VAL A 58 -10.11 13.42 5.38
C VAL A 58 -9.08 12.28 5.28
N THR A 59 -8.40 12.14 4.13
CA THR A 59 -7.34 11.16 3.96
C THR A 59 -5.97 11.80 4.20
N ALA A 60 -5.00 11.00 4.65
CA ALA A 60 -3.63 11.47 4.73
C ALA A 60 -3.14 11.98 3.36
N PRO A 61 -2.42 13.10 3.31
CA PRO A 61 -1.91 13.65 2.04
C PRO A 61 -0.91 12.72 1.36
N GLY A 62 -0.27 11.83 2.11
CA GLY A 62 0.69 10.88 1.60
C GLY A 62 0.77 9.62 2.45
N ILE A 63 1.32 8.59 1.84
CA ILE A 63 1.63 7.30 2.48
C ILE A 63 3.13 7.07 2.47
N ARG A 64 3.61 6.39 3.49
CA ARG A 64 4.99 5.91 3.52
C ARG A 64 5.04 4.49 2.99
N VAL A 65 5.86 4.28 1.96
CA VAL A 65 6.11 2.99 1.33
C VAL A 65 7.62 2.73 1.34
N TYR A 66 8.02 1.51 1.66
CA TYR A 66 9.42 1.10 1.60
C TYR A 66 9.75 0.62 0.19
N MET A 67 10.84 1.15 -0.39
CA MET A 67 11.20 0.85 -1.77
C MET A 67 12.64 0.34 -1.88
N SER A 68 12.88 -0.69 -2.68
CA SER A 68 14.21 -1.22 -2.96
C SER A 68 14.32 -1.68 -4.42
N ASN A 69 15.47 -1.42 -5.02
CA ASN A 69 15.85 -1.98 -6.33
C ASN A 69 16.98 -2.97 -6.11
N LEU A 70 16.66 -4.26 -6.12
CA LEU A 70 17.59 -5.35 -5.82
C LEU A 70 18.54 -5.67 -6.99
N SER A 71 18.29 -5.11 -8.18
CA SER A 71 19.19 -5.23 -9.33
C SER A 71 20.42 -4.31 -9.22
N ARG A 72 20.49 -3.47 -8.18
CA ARG A 72 21.61 -2.56 -7.93
C ARG A 72 22.25 -2.85 -6.58
N PRO A 73 23.58 -2.65 -6.44
CA PRO A 73 24.22 -2.69 -5.14
C PRO A 73 23.53 -1.76 -4.13
N ALA A 74 23.45 -2.16 -2.88
CA ALA A 74 22.77 -1.40 -1.82
C ALA A 74 23.28 0.06 -1.71
N SER A 75 24.55 0.29 -1.99
CA SER A 75 25.15 1.64 -2.04
C SER A 75 24.55 2.54 -3.12
N HIS A 76 23.98 1.96 -4.18
CA HIS A 76 23.30 2.70 -5.27
C HIS A 76 21.79 2.79 -5.06
N ASN A 77 21.25 2.20 -4.01
CA ASN A 77 19.85 2.31 -3.59
C ASN A 77 19.61 3.51 -2.65
N ALA A 78 20.55 4.43 -2.56
CA ALA A 78 20.45 5.60 -1.68
C ALA A 78 19.17 6.44 -1.95
N ALA A 79 18.70 6.47 -3.19
CA ALA A 79 17.42 7.09 -3.55
C ALA A 79 16.19 6.33 -3.02
N SER A 80 16.34 5.04 -2.69
CA SER A 80 15.32 4.19 -2.05
C SER A 80 15.48 4.14 -0.53
N ALA A 81 16.58 4.69 -0.01
CA ALA A 81 16.80 4.78 1.43
C ALA A 81 15.69 5.63 2.07
N ILE A 82 15.39 5.35 3.32
CA ILE A 82 14.37 6.03 4.12
C ILE A 82 14.71 7.53 4.22
N GLY A 83 14.52 8.24 3.15
CA GLY A 83 14.55 9.69 3.10
C GLY A 83 13.13 10.23 3.21
N LYS A 84 12.97 11.39 3.81
CA LYS A 84 11.67 12.02 4.05
C LYS A 84 10.86 12.21 2.75
N GLU A 85 11.52 12.28 1.61
CA GLU A 85 10.90 12.58 0.30
C GLU A 85 10.83 11.37 -0.63
N SER A 86 11.74 10.41 -0.53
CA SER A 86 11.79 9.25 -1.43
C SER A 86 10.80 8.13 -1.11
N THR A 87 10.22 8.13 0.09
CA THR A 87 9.27 7.12 0.55
C THR A 87 7.86 7.66 0.76
N SER A 88 7.65 8.96 0.55
CA SER A 88 6.33 9.58 0.67
C SER A 88 5.67 9.63 -0.71
N LEU A 89 4.65 8.81 -0.89
CA LEU A 89 3.83 8.79 -2.11
C LEU A 89 2.45 9.37 -1.81
N PRO A 90 1.79 10.02 -2.78
CA PRO A 90 0.41 10.46 -2.60
C PRO A 90 -0.51 9.28 -2.23
N TYR A 91 -1.50 9.52 -1.38
CA TYR A 91 -2.52 8.53 -1.09
C TYR A 91 -3.30 8.21 -2.38
N GLY A 92 -3.51 6.93 -2.67
CA GLY A 92 -4.10 6.49 -3.93
C GLY A 92 -3.08 6.14 -5.02
N THR A 93 -1.77 6.21 -4.73
CA THR A 93 -0.73 5.71 -5.62
C THR A 93 -0.89 4.21 -5.83
N ARG A 94 -0.75 3.75 -7.07
CA ARG A 94 -0.79 2.33 -7.42
C ARG A 94 0.61 1.72 -7.49
N PHE A 95 0.68 0.39 -7.47
CA PHE A 95 1.92 -0.38 -7.47
C PHE A 95 2.86 0.02 -8.62
N LEU A 96 2.36 0.10 -9.86
CA LEU A 96 3.18 0.52 -11.01
C LEU A 96 3.77 1.93 -10.82
N GLN A 97 3.00 2.88 -10.28
CA GLN A 97 3.50 4.23 -10.01
C GLN A 97 4.61 4.22 -8.96
N GLY A 98 4.46 3.38 -7.91
CA GLY A 98 5.51 3.16 -6.93
C GLY A 98 6.78 2.58 -7.55
N LEU A 99 6.65 1.62 -8.48
CA LEU A 99 7.78 1.05 -9.22
C LEU A 99 8.49 2.09 -10.11
N VAL A 100 7.75 3.00 -10.73
CA VAL A 100 8.34 4.12 -11.48
C VAL A 100 9.13 5.03 -10.53
N SER A 101 8.56 5.36 -9.37
CA SER A 101 9.22 6.18 -8.34
C SER A 101 10.48 5.51 -7.78
N ALA A 102 10.50 4.18 -7.70
CA ALA A 102 11.65 3.39 -7.27
C ALA A 102 12.69 3.16 -8.39
N ASN A 103 12.50 3.76 -9.57
CA ASN A 103 13.33 3.55 -10.76
C ASN A 103 13.45 2.06 -11.15
N CYS A 104 12.36 1.33 -11.00
CA CYS A 104 12.24 -0.09 -11.32
C CYS A 104 11.81 -0.34 -12.77
N VAL A 105 11.18 0.64 -13.40
CA VAL A 105 10.67 0.54 -14.78
C VAL A 105 11.76 0.99 -15.74
N GLY A 106 12.09 0.13 -16.71
CA GLY A 106 13.14 0.37 -17.70
C GLY A 106 13.87 -0.91 -18.08
N GLY A 107 14.78 -0.80 -19.03
CA GLY A 107 15.56 -1.96 -19.50
C GLY A 107 16.48 -2.52 -18.42
N SER A 108 16.59 -3.85 -18.39
CA SER A 108 17.61 -4.55 -17.60
C SER A 108 18.96 -4.45 -18.31
N ALA A 109 20.02 -4.21 -17.54
CA ALA A 109 21.38 -4.22 -18.07
C ALA A 109 21.82 -5.61 -18.59
N MET A 110 21.10 -6.67 -18.23
CA MET A 110 21.42 -8.06 -18.54
C MET A 110 20.35 -8.76 -19.41
N ASN A 111 19.51 -8.03 -20.12
CA ASN A 111 18.43 -8.58 -20.95
C ASN A 111 17.46 -9.53 -20.21
N GLY A 112 17.43 -9.52 -18.89
CA GLY A 112 16.50 -10.30 -18.07
C GLY A 112 15.12 -9.66 -17.97
N ALA A 113 14.09 -10.47 -17.85
CA ALA A 113 12.75 -10.00 -17.53
C ALA A 113 12.74 -9.43 -16.10
N ARG A 114 12.38 -8.16 -15.97
CA ARG A 114 12.33 -7.51 -14.66
C ARG A 114 11.05 -7.87 -13.91
N GLN A 115 11.21 -8.26 -12.68
CA GLN A 115 10.14 -8.64 -11.77
C GLN A 115 9.96 -7.60 -10.69
N ALA A 116 8.76 -7.49 -10.17
CA ALA A 116 8.42 -6.64 -9.02
C ALA A 116 7.67 -7.45 -7.97
N VAL A 117 7.90 -7.12 -6.72
CA VAL A 117 7.23 -7.69 -5.56
C VAL A 117 6.62 -6.57 -4.75
N LEU A 118 5.36 -6.74 -4.38
CA LEU A 118 4.65 -5.95 -3.37
C LEU A 118 4.43 -6.84 -2.14
N ILE A 119 4.86 -6.36 -1.00
CA ILE A 119 4.57 -6.95 0.30
C ILE A 119 3.63 -5.99 1.02
N SER A 120 2.40 -6.40 1.20
CA SER A 120 1.38 -5.62 1.88
C SER A 120 0.89 -6.34 3.12
N ARG A 121 0.61 -5.61 4.18
CA ARG A 121 0.08 -6.17 5.41
C ARG A 121 -1.43 -5.96 5.45
N ASN A 122 -2.17 -7.07 5.53
CA ASN A 122 -3.62 -6.99 5.70
C ASN A 122 -3.95 -6.43 7.09
N PRO A 123 -4.61 -5.29 7.19
CA PRO A 123 -4.89 -4.63 8.47
C PRO A 123 -5.85 -5.42 9.37
N GLN A 124 -6.68 -6.30 8.79
CA GLN A 124 -7.70 -7.05 9.53
C GLN A 124 -7.09 -8.24 10.30
N ASN A 125 -6.22 -8.99 9.66
CA ASN A 125 -5.65 -10.22 10.23
C ASN A 125 -4.14 -10.14 10.49
N GLN A 126 -3.53 -8.99 10.19
CA GLN A 126 -2.10 -8.71 10.36
C GLN A 126 -1.18 -9.65 9.56
N ARG A 127 -1.73 -10.42 8.61
CA ARG A 127 -0.93 -11.30 7.73
C ARG A 127 -0.35 -10.51 6.58
N SER A 128 0.87 -10.84 6.22
CA SER A 128 1.51 -10.29 5.03
C SER A 128 1.02 -11.03 3.79
N VAL A 129 0.70 -10.27 2.76
CA VAL A 129 0.36 -10.77 1.43
C VAL A 129 1.49 -10.35 0.49
N VAL A 130 1.95 -11.28 -0.31
CA VAL A 130 3.01 -11.06 -1.28
C VAL A 130 2.45 -11.20 -2.67
N ILE A 131 2.65 -10.18 -3.49
CA ILE A 131 2.20 -10.12 -4.87
C ILE A 131 3.44 -9.94 -5.76
N ALA A 132 3.75 -10.95 -6.56
CA ALA A 132 4.81 -10.86 -7.56
C ALA A 132 4.21 -10.60 -8.95
N ARG A 133 4.84 -9.71 -9.74
CA ARG A 133 4.40 -9.35 -11.09
C ARG A 133 5.60 -9.11 -12.00
N ALA A 134 5.47 -9.51 -13.26
CA ALA A 134 6.39 -9.06 -14.31
C ALA A 134 6.13 -7.58 -14.59
N ILE A 135 7.16 -6.74 -14.56
CA ILE A 135 7.00 -5.29 -14.79
C ILE A 135 6.51 -5.03 -16.21
N GLU A 136 6.97 -5.81 -17.18
CA GLU A 136 6.52 -5.69 -18.57
C GLU A 136 5.01 -5.92 -18.72
N ALA A 137 4.45 -6.91 -18.04
CA ALA A 137 3.01 -7.16 -18.03
C ALA A 137 2.25 -5.96 -17.43
N LEU A 138 2.71 -5.43 -16.29
CA LEU A 138 2.09 -4.24 -15.68
C LEU A 138 2.10 -3.00 -16.59
N VAL A 139 3.08 -2.90 -17.48
CA VAL A 139 3.20 -1.76 -18.41
C VAL A 139 2.35 -1.97 -19.67
N ARG A 140 2.30 -3.19 -20.22
CA ARG A 140 1.71 -3.48 -21.53
C ARG A 140 0.26 -3.94 -21.50
N ASP A 141 -0.17 -4.59 -20.41
CA ASP A 141 -1.51 -5.16 -20.34
C ASP A 141 -2.60 -4.08 -20.40
N ALA A 142 -3.60 -4.32 -21.23
CA ALA A 142 -4.73 -3.40 -21.40
C ALA A 142 -5.57 -3.30 -20.12
N ASP A 143 -5.77 -4.42 -19.43
CA ASP A 143 -6.49 -4.50 -18.14
C ASP A 143 -5.53 -4.57 -16.95
N ARG A 144 -4.55 -3.67 -16.95
CA ARG A 144 -3.53 -3.62 -15.89
C ARG A 144 -4.09 -3.29 -14.51
N ASP A 145 -5.24 -2.66 -14.44
CA ASP A 145 -5.82 -2.22 -13.16
C ASP A 145 -6.16 -3.39 -12.24
N ALA A 146 -6.55 -4.52 -12.78
CA ALA A 146 -6.78 -5.75 -12.02
C ALA A 146 -5.49 -6.31 -11.37
N SER A 147 -4.34 -6.07 -12.02
CA SER A 147 -3.02 -6.54 -11.58
C SER A 147 -2.18 -5.48 -10.85
N ASN A 148 -2.70 -4.26 -10.75
CA ASN A 148 -2.02 -3.06 -10.27
C ASN A 148 -2.70 -2.49 -9.01
N PRO A 149 -2.53 -3.14 -7.84
CA PRO A 149 -3.21 -2.74 -6.61
C PRO A 149 -2.77 -1.36 -6.13
N TYR A 150 -3.60 -0.75 -5.29
CA TYR A 150 -3.23 0.45 -4.55
C TYR A 150 -2.19 0.12 -3.49
N LEU A 151 -1.23 1.03 -3.32
CA LEU A 151 -0.26 0.95 -2.23
C LEU A 151 -0.89 1.46 -0.93
N MET A 152 -0.61 0.74 0.15
CA MET A 152 -1.08 1.07 1.49
C MET A 152 0.06 1.59 2.36
N PRO A 153 -0.24 2.37 3.41
CA PRO A 153 0.77 2.80 4.36
C PRO A 153 1.53 1.60 4.97
N GLY A 154 2.84 1.63 4.86
CA GLY A 154 3.71 0.56 5.37
C GLY A 154 3.96 -0.59 4.40
N ASP A 155 3.44 -0.53 3.17
CA ASP A 155 3.78 -1.49 2.13
C ASP A 155 5.28 -1.43 1.79
N ALA A 156 5.82 -2.56 1.33
CA ALA A 156 7.16 -2.64 0.78
C ALA A 156 7.09 -3.09 -0.68
N ILE A 157 7.83 -2.40 -1.53
CA ILE A 157 7.98 -2.76 -2.93
C ILE A 157 9.45 -2.99 -3.26
N ALA A 158 9.72 -4.01 -4.06
CA ALA A 158 11.05 -4.29 -4.57
C ALA A 158 10.98 -4.71 -6.03
N CYS A 159 12.06 -4.45 -6.76
CA CYS A 159 12.25 -4.98 -8.11
C CYS A 159 13.58 -5.68 -8.24
N TYR A 160 13.64 -6.68 -9.13
CA TYR A 160 14.83 -7.46 -9.41
C TYR A 160 14.79 -8.01 -10.84
N ASP A 161 15.97 -8.36 -11.37
CA ASP A 161 16.09 -9.01 -12.67
C ASP A 161 16.03 -10.53 -12.49
N SER A 162 15.13 -11.19 -13.20
CA SER A 162 14.85 -12.64 -13.06
C SER A 162 16.04 -13.55 -13.35
N GLY A 163 17.10 -13.06 -13.99
CA GLY A 163 18.34 -13.80 -14.21
C GLY A 163 19.36 -13.71 -13.06
N ALA A 164 19.15 -12.83 -12.08
CA ALA A 164 20.11 -12.55 -11.03
C ALA A 164 19.69 -13.01 -9.64
N MET A 165 18.39 -13.19 -9.40
CA MET A 165 17.84 -13.55 -8.09
C MET A 165 16.63 -14.46 -8.21
N THR A 166 16.54 -15.46 -7.34
CA THR A 166 15.29 -16.18 -7.11
C THR A 166 14.40 -15.37 -6.15
N ILE A 167 13.09 -15.64 -6.21
CA ILE A 167 12.13 -15.02 -5.26
C ILE A 167 12.58 -15.24 -3.81
N VAL A 168 13.16 -16.41 -3.49
CA VAL A 168 13.65 -16.76 -2.15
C VAL A 168 14.79 -15.84 -1.70
N ASP A 169 15.71 -15.50 -2.60
CA ASP A 169 16.82 -14.58 -2.29
C ASP A 169 16.31 -13.15 -2.06
N ALA A 170 15.32 -12.71 -2.87
CA ALA A 170 14.67 -11.42 -2.68
C ALA A 170 13.96 -11.34 -1.32
N PHE A 171 13.31 -12.42 -0.89
CA PHE A 171 12.67 -12.48 0.44
C PHE A 171 13.67 -12.51 1.59
N GLY A 172 14.81 -13.18 1.43
CA GLY A 172 15.88 -13.19 2.44
C GLY A 172 16.40 -11.79 2.75
N VAL A 173 16.54 -10.95 1.74
CA VAL A 173 17.01 -9.56 1.89
C VAL A 173 15.94 -8.66 2.53
N ILE A 174 14.67 -8.81 2.13
CA ILE A 174 13.57 -7.98 2.63
C ILE A 174 13.08 -8.47 3.99
N GLY A 175 13.03 -9.79 4.20
CA GLY A 175 12.58 -10.43 5.43
C GLY A 175 13.42 -10.03 6.64
N ASN A 176 14.73 -9.92 6.48
CA ASN A 176 15.63 -9.48 7.54
C ASN A 176 15.46 -7.99 7.93
N ALA A 177 14.87 -7.18 7.07
CA ALA A 177 14.64 -5.76 7.32
C ALA A 177 13.25 -5.45 7.92
N LEU A 178 12.26 -6.33 7.71
CA LEU A 178 10.85 -6.01 7.97
C LEU A 178 10.10 -7.04 8.84
N VAL A 179 10.65 -8.23 9.09
CA VAL A 179 9.97 -9.30 9.83
C VAL A 179 10.75 -9.61 11.11
N PRO A 180 10.15 -9.50 12.30
CA PRO A 180 10.76 -10.06 13.51
C PRO A 180 10.92 -11.57 13.30
N ALA A 181 12.06 -12.10 13.74
CA ALA A 181 12.55 -13.48 13.51
C ALA A 181 11.57 -14.64 13.87
N ALA A 182 10.42 -14.33 14.45
CA ALA A 182 9.40 -15.31 14.86
C ALA A 182 8.61 -15.97 13.71
N LEU A 183 8.74 -15.49 12.45
CA LEU A 183 7.98 -16.04 11.33
C LEU A 183 8.81 -16.98 10.41
N ILE A 184 10.11 -17.10 10.63
CA ILE A 184 10.98 -17.97 9.80
C ILE A 184 10.87 -19.44 10.23
N SER A 185 10.43 -19.73 11.46
CA SER A 185 10.30 -21.11 11.98
C SER A 185 9.07 -21.89 11.48
N GLY A 186 8.18 -21.26 10.73
CA GLY A 186 6.96 -21.88 10.20
C GLY A 186 7.06 -22.45 8.78
N LEU A 187 8.19 -22.31 8.09
CA LEU A 187 8.36 -22.75 6.70
C LEU A 187 9.25 -24.00 6.54
N SER A 188 9.64 -24.65 7.65
CA SER A 188 10.46 -25.87 7.64
C SER A 188 9.73 -27.08 8.22
N GLN A 189 8.43 -27.26 7.95
CA GLN A 189 7.74 -28.54 8.14
C GLN A 189 6.91 -28.85 6.91
#